data_a1cd581fa81107427ed9c795f9a128d7
#
_entry.id   a1cd581fa81107427ed9c795f9a128d7
#
_cell.length_a   1.000
_cell.length_b   1.000
_cell.length_c   1.000
_cell.angle_alpha   90.00
_cell.angle_beta   90.00
_cell.angle_gamma   90.00
#
_symmetry.space_group_name_H-M   'P 1'
#
loop_
_entity.id
_entity.type
_entity.pdbx_description
1 polymer ?
#
loop_
_entity_poly.entity_id
_entity_poly.type
_entity_poly.pdbx_seq_one_letter_code
_entity_poly.pdbx_strand_id
1 'polypeptide(L)'
;MTIHSVGDQSRALILRSETTRLRERLQVLTGEMSSGITADRAGRLSGNTVLLNHYESQITLLTQYQQAGAEAGAIASAAQDVLSALRADAATLRGSLLSVTPADSSGFIPLRAAEARGHFISAVGRLNTEVAGLHLFAGQNSDTPPLIEPEPILAELRLLTSGLTTADAVATVISDWFDAAPGAGGFLDFAYRGTIDRPRQVQISEDRSIAFATSAATPVIRDLLASLALAAVADSAALATPGAERLALIQRSSEALVTNEAGLVDEMGRVGLLEALTARFGSENANALSVVQVGRAGLVTADPFETSTALHEVETQLETLYTLTARLSRLKLVDYLR
;
A
#
# COMPACT_ATOMS: atom_id res chain seq x y z
N MET A 1 -40.84 58.59 -35.51
CA MET A 1 -39.67 57.67 -35.72
C MET A 1 -38.50 58.29 -35.00
N THR A 2 -38.17 57.78 -33.82
CA THR A 2 -37.01 58.21 -33.03
C THR A 2 -35.76 57.60 -33.66
N ILE A 3 -34.95 58.47 -34.33
CA ILE A 3 -33.64 58.08 -34.82
C ILE A 3 -32.75 57.85 -33.58
N HIS A 4 -32.66 56.62 -33.12
CA HIS A 4 -31.61 56.24 -32.19
C HIS A 4 -30.27 56.50 -32.90
N SER A 5 -29.60 57.56 -32.54
CA SER A 5 -28.28 57.88 -33.05
C SER A 5 -27.33 56.73 -32.92
N VAL A 6 -26.63 56.32 -33.99
CA VAL A 6 -25.59 55.29 -33.98
C VAL A 6 -24.59 55.51 -32.82
N GLY A 7 -24.37 56.79 -32.43
CA GLY A 7 -23.55 57.18 -31.29
C GLY A 7 -24.08 56.75 -29.93
N ASP A 8 -25.42 56.67 -29.74
CA ASP A 8 -26.01 56.23 -28.46
C ASP A 8 -25.97 54.74 -28.27
N GLN A 9 -26.13 53.97 -29.34
CA GLN A 9 -25.97 52.51 -29.32
C GLN A 9 -24.50 52.12 -29.07
N SER A 10 -23.58 52.84 -29.73
CA SER A 10 -22.14 52.62 -29.51
C SER A 10 -21.72 52.89 -28.05
N ARG A 11 -22.22 53.99 -27.46
CA ARG A 11 -21.95 54.31 -26.03
C ARG A 11 -22.54 53.25 -25.09
N ALA A 12 -23.77 52.78 -25.33
CA ALA A 12 -24.38 51.74 -24.51
C ALA A 12 -23.61 50.40 -24.61
N LEU A 13 -23.10 50.08 -25.79
CA LEU A 13 -22.29 48.88 -26.01
C LEU A 13 -20.94 48.99 -25.30
N ILE A 14 -20.26 50.15 -25.36
CA ILE A 14 -19.00 50.39 -24.63
C ILE A 14 -19.21 50.28 -23.13
N LEU A 15 -20.26 50.90 -22.57
CA LEU A 15 -20.54 50.79 -21.11
C LEU A 15 -20.85 49.37 -20.68
N ARG A 16 -21.54 48.56 -21.50
CA ARG A 16 -21.78 47.15 -21.22
C ARG A 16 -20.49 46.36 -21.24
N SER A 17 -19.65 46.55 -22.27
CA SER A 17 -18.37 45.83 -22.37
C SER A 17 -17.44 46.14 -21.19
N GLU A 18 -17.36 47.42 -20.78
CA GLU A 18 -16.57 47.86 -19.64
C GLU A 18 -17.12 47.28 -18.32
N THR A 19 -18.44 47.25 -18.14
CA THR A 19 -19.08 46.65 -16.96
C THR A 19 -18.77 45.14 -16.88
N THR A 20 -18.82 44.43 -17.99
CA THR A 20 -18.49 42.98 -18.03
C THR A 20 -17.02 42.77 -17.71
N ARG A 21 -16.12 43.54 -18.32
CA ARG A 21 -14.67 43.48 -18.06
C ARG A 21 -14.32 43.71 -16.59
N LEU A 22 -14.93 44.74 -15.98
CA LEU A 22 -14.69 45.04 -14.56
C LEU A 22 -15.26 43.97 -13.62
N ARG A 23 -16.41 43.37 -13.94
CA ARG A 23 -16.95 42.25 -13.18
C ARG A 23 -16.06 41.02 -13.26
N GLU A 24 -15.56 40.69 -14.45
CA GLU A 24 -14.60 39.60 -14.62
C GLU A 24 -13.32 39.84 -13.79
N ARG A 25 -12.80 41.10 -13.86
CA ARG A 25 -11.62 41.48 -13.09
C ARG A 25 -11.89 41.43 -11.56
N LEU A 26 -13.06 41.86 -11.08
CA LEU A 26 -13.50 41.76 -9.70
C LEU A 26 -13.53 40.31 -9.25
N GLN A 27 -14.08 39.41 -10.07
CA GLN A 27 -14.15 37.96 -9.76
C GLN A 27 -12.77 37.35 -9.69
N VAL A 28 -11.85 37.69 -10.56
CA VAL A 28 -10.46 37.23 -10.55
C VAL A 28 -9.77 37.71 -9.30
N LEU A 29 -9.81 39.00 -8.95
CA LEU A 29 -9.16 39.57 -7.76
C LEU A 29 -9.74 39.01 -6.46
N THR A 30 -11.06 38.78 -6.41
CA THR A 30 -11.71 38.10 -5.27
C THR A 30 -11.21 36.67 -5.13
N GLY A 31 -11.02 35.95 -6.23
CA GLY A 31 -10.42 34.62 -6.27
C GLY A 31 -8.96 34.64 -5.79
N GLU A 32 -8.16 35.60 -6.24
CA GLU A 32 -6.77 35.77 -5.78
C GLU A 32 -6.69 36.10 -4.28
N MET A 33 -7.55 36.99 -3.80
CA MET A 33 -7.61 37.36 -2.39
C MET A 33 -8.01 36.20 -1.49
N SER A 34 -8.94 35.36 -1.97
CA SER A 34 -9.42 34.20 -1.21
C SER A 34 -8.46 33.01 -1.24
N SER A 35 -7.79 32.78 -2.37
CA SER A 35 -6.86 31.65 -2.56
C SER A 35 -5.41 31.99 -2.19
N GLY A 36 -5.05 33.27 -2.14
CA GLY A 36 -3.67 33.73 -2.00
C GLY A 36 -2.78 33.44 -3.22
N ILE A 37 -3.35 33.05 -4.35
CA ILE A 37 -2.61 32.63 -5.56
C ILE A 37 -3.00 33.57 -6.72
N THR A 38 -1.98 34.07 -7.43
CA THR A 38 -2.20 34.91 -8.61
C THR A 38 -2.82 34.12 -9.76
N ALA A 39 -3.85 34.70 -10.39
CA ALA A 39 -4.49 34.13 -11.58
C ALA A 39 -3.59 34.26 -12.83
N ASP A 40 -2.90 35.37 -12.97
CA ASP A 40 -1.96 35.64 -14.09
C ASP A 40 -0.52 35.22 -13.70
N ARG A 41 -0.28 33.91 -13.65
CA ARG A 41 1.03 33.34 -13.38
C ARG A 41 2.07 33.71 -14.45
N ALA A 42 1.65 33.74 -15.69
CA ALA A 42 2.54 34.07 -16.81
C ALA A 42 3.02 35.51 -16.75
N GLY A 43 2.12 36.46 -16.50
CA GLY A 43 2.44 37.87 -16.32
C GLY A 43 3.38 38.11 -15.14
N ARG A 44 3.09 37.53 -13.99
CA ARG A 44 3.93 37.61 -12.79
C ARG A 44 5.35 37.08 -13.00
N LEU A 45 5.50 35.99 -13.77
CA LEU A 45 6.79 35.38 -14.07
C LEU A 45 7.45 35.93 -15.33
N SER A 46 6.93 37.04 -15.87
CA SER A 46 7.42 37.66 -17.11
C SER A 46 7.56 36.65 -18.26
N GLY A 47 6.63 35.71 -18.34
CA GLY A 47 6.59 34.66 -19.35
C GLY A 47 7.52 33.46 -19.09
N ASN A 48 8.39 33.52 -18.10
CA ASN A 48 9.31 32.40 -17.76
C ASN A 48 8.68 31.44 -16.75
N THR A 49 7.94 30.47 -17.23
CA THR A 49 7.27 29.45 -16.39
C THR A 49 8.11 28.19 -16.15
N VAL A 50 9.35 28.13 -16.61
CA VAL A 50 10.21 26.93 -16.54
C VAL A 50 10.41 26.47 -15.11
N LEU A 51 10.71 27.39 -14.19
CA LEU A 51 10.91 27.06 -12.78
C LEU A 51 9.61 26.62 -12.09
N LEU A 52 8.48 27.23 -12.43
CA LEU A 52 7.16 26.82 -11.91
C LEU A 52 6.82 25.40 -12.36
N ASN A 53 6.99 25.10 -13.64
CA ASN A 53 6.74 23.76 -14.20
C ASN A 53 7.66 22.72 -13.56
N HIS A 54 8.92 23.09 -13.29
CA HIS A 54 9.85 22.22 -12.55
C HIS A 54 9.32 21.89 -11.16
N TYR A 55 8.91 22.89 -10.37
CA TYR A 55 8.33 22.64 -9.05
C TYR A 55 7.04 21.82 -9.10
N GLU A 56 6.15 22.06 -10.05
CA GLU A 56 4.91 21.30 -10.20
C GLU A 56 5.19 19.82 -10.56
N SER A 57 6.19 19.57 -11.41
CA SER A 57 6.64 18.21 -11.72
C SER A 57 7.25 17.52 -10.50
N GLN A 58 8.08 18.23 -9.73
CA GLN A 58 8.67 17.71 -8.50
C GLN A 58 7.61 17.40 -7.42
N ILE A 59 6.61 18.27 -7.26
CA ILE A 59 5.49 18.03 -6.33
C ILE A 59 4.74 16.76 -6.71
N THR A 60 4.44 16.58 -8.01
CA THR A 60 3.75 15.39 -8.51
C THR A 60 4.56 14.13 -8.23
N LEU A 61 5.84 14.14 -8.55
CA LEU A 61 6.76 13.01 -8.36
C LEU A 61 6.91 12.65 -6.88
N LEU A 62 7.18 13.65 -6.01
CA LEU A 62 7.33 13.43 -4.57
C LEU A 62 6.04 12.93 -3.92
N THR A 63 4.87 13.40 -4.40
CA THR A 63 3.57 12.91 -3.93
C THR A 63 3.36 11.44 -4.31
N GLN A 64 3.76 11.03 -5.52
CA GLN A 64 3.73 9.62 -5.94
C GLN A 64 4.65 8.76 -5.08
N TYR A 65 5.87 9.22 -4.79
CA TYR A 65 6.78 8.50 -3.91
C TYR A 65 6.27 8.39 -2.46
N GLN A 66 5.62 9.44 -1.94
CA GLN A 66 4.97 9.37 -0.63
C GLN A 66 3.87 8.31 -0.60
N GLN A 67 3.05 8.25 -1.63
CA GLN A 67 1.98 7.29 -1.76
C GLN A 67 2.52 5.86 -1.85
N ALA A 68 3.49 5.63 -2.73
CA ALA A 68 4.16 4.33 -2.87
C ALA A 68 4.87 3.90 -1.57
N GLY A 69 5.52 4.84 -0.86
CA GLY A 69 6.14 4.59 0.44
C GLY A 69 5.14 4.22 1.53
N ALA A 70 3.99 4.89 1.57
CA ALA A 70 2.92 4.57 2.52
C ALA A 70 2.32 3.17 2.27
N GLU A 71 2.08 2.81 1.00
CA GLU A 71 1.65 1.47 0.62
C GLU A 71 2.69 0.40 0.99
N ALA A 72 3.97 0.67 0.70
CA ALA A 72 5.06 -0.22 1.07
C ALA A 72 5.17 -0.41 2.59
N GLY A 73 5.00 0.66 3.37
CA GLY A 73 4.96 0.61 4.83
C GLY A 73 3.81 -0.25 5.37
N ALA A 74 2.61 -0.09 4.81
CA ALA A 74 1.45 -0.88 5.18
C ALA A 74 1.64 -2.38 4.88
N ILE A 75 2.26 -2.71 3.74
CA ILE A 75 2.61 -4.09 3.36
C ILE A 75 3.63 -4.67 4.33
N ALA A 76 4.69 -3.92 4.67
CA ALA A 76 5.71 -4.37 5.61
C ALA A 76 5.12 -4.64 6.99
N SER A 77 4.30 -3.72 7.51
CA SER A 77 3.63 -3.87 8.80
C SER A 77 2.70 -5.08 8.83
N ALA A 78 1.88 -5.28 7.79
CA ALA A 78 1.00 -6.44 7.70
C ALA A 78 1.78 -7.77 7.60
N ALA A 79 2.89 -7.79 6.86
CA ALA A 79 3.77 -8.96 6.80
C ALA A 79 4.39 -9.27 8.18
N GLN A 80 4.80 -8.23 8.93
CA GLN A 80 5.32 -8.35 10.28
C GLN A 80 4.28 -8.96 11.24
N ASP A 81 3.02 -8.50 11.14
CA ASP A 81 1.91 -9.03 11.94
C ASP A 81 1.67 -10.51 11.65
N VAL A 82 1.69 -10.91 10.36
CA VAL A 82 1.56 -12.31 9.96
C VAL A 82 2.70 -13.16 10.49
N LEU A 83 3.96 -12.74 10.34
CA LEU A 83 5.13 -13.46 10.85
C LEU A 83 5.09 -13.58 12.38
N SER A 84 4.68 -12.54 13.08
CA SER A 84 4.50 -12.54 14.54
C SER A 84 3.43 -13.54 14.97
N ALA A 85 2.31 -13.62 14.26
CA ALA A 85 1.25 -14.56 14.51
C ALA A 85 1.69 -16.01 14.23
N LEU A 86 2.41 -16.25 13.12
CA LEU A 86 2.99 -17.57 12.80
C LEU A 86 3.95 -18.04 13.90
N ARG A 87 4.82 -17.14 14.38
CA ARG A 87 5.74 -17.43 15.48
C ARG A 87 4.99 -17.77 16.78
N ALA A 88 3.93 -17.02 17.11
CA ALA A 88 3.12 -17.27 18.31
C ALA A 88 2.39 -18.61 18.22
N ASP A 89 1.79 -18.92 17.06
CA ASP A 89 1.14 -20.22 16.81
C ASP A 89 2.13 -21.38 16.92
N ALA A 90 3.34 -21.24 16.35
CA ALA A 90 4.43 -22.22 16.45
C ALA A 90 4.87 -22.44 17.91
N ALA A 91 5.03 -21.39 18.69
CA ALA A 91 5.40 -21.46 20.10
C ALA A 91 4.31 -22.15 20.93
N THR A 92 3.05 -21.90 20.67
CA THR A 92 1.90 -22.50 21.32
C THR A 92 1.87 -24.02 21.06
N LEU A 93 1.95 -24.41 19.77
CA LEU A 93 1.98 -25.81 19.38
C LEU A 93 3.19 -26.53 19.99
N ARG A 94 4.38 -25.93 19.90
CA ARG A 94 5.59 -26.50 20.53
C ARG A 94 5.37 -26.83 22.03
N GLY A 95 4.77 -25.89 22.77
CA GLY A 95 4.47 -26.09 24.19
C GLY A 95 3.54 -27.30 24.43
N SER A 96 2.53 -27.48 23.58
CA SER A 96 1.60 -28.58 23.66
C SER A 96 2.23 -29.92 23.25
N LEU A 97 3.10 -29.93 22.21
CA LEU A 97 3.81 -31.16 21.78
C LEU A 97 4.82 -31.64 22.83
N LEU A 98 5.53 -30.75 23.50
CA LEU A 98 6.47 -31.08 24.57
C LEU A 98 5.80 -31.69 25.79
N SER A 99 4.50 -31.49 26.01
CA SER A 99 3.76 -32.04 27.13
C SER A 99 3.41 -33.54 26.99
N VAL A 100 3.64 -34.14 25.82
CA VAL A 100 3.30 -35.56 25.57
C VAL A 100 4.37 -36.46 26.13
N THR A 101 3.98 -37.37 27.07
CA THR A 101 4.87 -38.36 27.65
C THR A 101 4.66 -39.73 27.00
N PRO A 102 5.66 -40.63 27.04
CA PRO A 102 5.52 -42.00 26.53
C PRO A 102 4.36 -42.80 27.15
N ALA A 103 4.02 -42.51 28.41
CA ALA A 103 2.94 -43.18 29.11
C ALA A 103 1.54 -42.83 28.55
N ASP A 104 1.39 -41.64 27.98
CA ASP A 104 0.11 -41.09 27.54
C ASP A 104 -0.05 -41.14 26.02
N SER A 105 0.89 -41.72 25.28
CA SER A 105 1.03 -41.57 23.83
C SER A 105 -0.19 -42.03 23.02
N SER A 106 -0.88 -43.08 23.42
CA SER A 106 -1.99 -43.64 22.62
C SER A 106 -3.22 -42.73 22.52
N GLY A 107 -3.51 -41.95 23.57
CA GLY A 107 -4.65 -41.03 23.59
C GLY A 107 -4.31 -39.60 23.12
N PHE A 108 -3.07 -39.15 23.33
CA PHE A 108 -2.66 -37.77 23.05
C PHE A 108 -2.16 -37.58 21.64
N ILE A 109 -1.62 -38.60 20.94
CA ILE A 109 -1.13 -38.47 19.57
C ILE A 109 -2.23 -37.94 18.62
N PRO A 110 -3.46 -38.54 18.56
CA PRO A 110 -4.53 -38.02 17.71
C PRO A 110 -4.93 -36.59 18.04
N LEU A 111 -4.95 -36.23 19.32
CA LEU A 111 -5.28 -34.87 19.76
C LEU A 111 -4.24 -33.87 19.31
N ARG A 112 -2.95 -34.17 19.47
CA ARG A 112 -1.85 -33.29 19.05
C ARG A 112 -1.72 -33.19 17.55
N ALA A 113 -1.96 -34.27 16.81
CA ALA A 113 -2.01 -34.25 15.36
C ALA A 113 -3.16 -33.37 14.84
N ALA A 114 -4.34 -33.45 15.47
CA ALA A 114 -5.48 -32.57 15.13
C ALA A 114 -5.18 -31.08 15.43
N GLU A 115 -4.54 -30.79 16.57
CA GLU A 115 -4.10 -29.45 16.94
C GLU A 115 -3.07 -28.91 15.91
N ALA A 116 -2.05 -29.71 15.57
CA ALA A 116 -1.04 -29.35 14.57
C ALA A 116 -1.67 -29.13 13.20
N ARG A 117 -2.66 -29.92 12.79
CA ARG A 117 -3.44 -29.70 11.57
C ARG A 117 -4.16 -28.36 11.61
N GLY A 118 -4.76 -27.97 12.73
CA GLY A 118 -5.39 -26.68 12.92
C GLY A 118 -4.39 -25.53 12.73
N HIS A 119 -3.20 -25.65 13.33
CA HIS A 119 -2.12 -24.67 13.17
C HIS A 119 -1.58 -24.60 11.73
N PHE A 120 -1.47 -25.73 11.04
CA PHE A 120 -1.08 -25.79 9.63
C PHE A 120 -2.10 -25.05 8.74
N ILE A 121 -3.39 -25.31 8.94
CA ILE A 121 -4.48 -24.62 8.23
C ILE A 121 -4.44 -23.12 8.49
N SER A 122 -4.27 -22.72 9.75
CA SER A 122 -4.12 -21.32 10.15
C SER A 122 -2.90 -20.67 9.47
N ALA A 123 -1.75 -21.36 9.46
CA ALA A 123 -0.52 -20.85 8.85
C ALA A 123 -0.68 -20.62 7.33
N VAL A 124 -1.27 -21.58 6.60
CA VAL A 124 -1.57 -21.41 5.16
C VAL A 124 -2.53 -20.25 4.95
N GLY A 125 -3.59 -20.14 5.75
CA GLY A 125 -4.54 -19.01 5.68
C GLY A 125 -3.86 -17.65 5.92
N ARG A 126 -2.97 -17.55 6.92
CA ARG A 126 -2.20 -16.33 7.20
C ARG A 126 -1.23 -15.97 6.08
N LEU A 127 -0.56 -16.97 5.48
CA LEU A 127 0.32 -16.76 4.33
C LEU A 127 -0.45 -16.31 3.07
N ASN A 128 -1.74 -16.66 2.97
CA ASN A 128 -2.64 -16.20 1.91
C ASN A 128 -3.29 -14.84 2.20
N THR A 129 -2.86 -14.13 3.26
CA THR A 129 -3.41 -12.81 3.59
C THR A 129 -3.24 -11.83 2.45
N GLU A 130 -4.30 -11.07 2.19
CA GLU A 130 -4.38 -10.01 1.20
C GLU A 130 -4.48 -8.64 1.89
N VAL A 131 -3.74 -7.66 1.37
CA VAL A 131 -3.81 -6.26 1.81
C VAL A 131 -3.91 -5.37 0.56
N ALA A 132 -4.92 -4.52 0.51
CA ALA A 132 -5.19 -3.63 -0.62
C ALA A 132 -5.25 -4.34 -2.00
N GLY A 133 -5.80 -5.55 -2.05
CA GLY A 133 -5.90 -6.35 -3.27
C GLY A 133 -4.64 -7.11 -3.64
N LEU A 134 -3.65 -7.21 -2.75
CA LEU A 134 -2.36 -7.81 -3.02
C LEU A 134 -2.01 -8.86 -1.95
N HIS A 135 -1.67 -10.07 -2.39
CA HIS A 135 -1.18 -11.11 -1.50
C HIS A 135 0.27 -10.84 -1.10
N LEU A 136 0.51 -10.82 0.23
CA LEU A 136 1.79 -10.38 0.80
C LEU A 136 2.96 -11.31 0.47
N PHE A 137 2.71 -12.62 0.42
CA PHE A 137 3.74 -13.67 0.34
C PHE A 137 3.81 -14.36 -1.03
N ALA A 138 3.23 -13.75 -2.08
CA ALA A 138 3.22 -14.30 -3.43
C ALA A 138 4.40 -13.83 -4.31
N GLY A 139 5.31 -13.01 -3.78
CA GLY A 139 6.36 -12.37 -4.56
C GLY A 139 5.79 -11.35 -5.55
N GLN A 140 6.22 -11.39 -6.79
CA GLN A 140 5.75 -10.46 -7.82
C GLN A 140 4.32 -10.77 -8.31
N ASN A 141 3.87 -12.04 -8.21
CA ASN A 141 2.53 -12.47 -8.64
C ASN A 141 1.49 -12.27 -7.52
N SER A 142 1.31 -11.04 -7.08
CA SER A 142 0.48 -10.70 -5.91
C SER A 142 -1.04 -10.76 -6.14
N ASP A 143 -1.51 -11.02 -7.35
CA ASP A 143 -2.93 -11.06 -7.71
C ASP A 143 -3.60 -12.39 -7.33
N THR A 144 -2.80 -13.41 -7.01
CA THR A 144 -3.29 -14.75 -6.67
C THR A 144 -2.76 -15.20 -5.31
N PRO A 145 -3.53 -16.00 -4.55
CA PRO A 145 -3.05 -16.56 -3.30
C PRO A 145 -1.74 -17.34 -3.52
N PRO A 146 -0.71 -17.10 -2.67
CA PRO A 146 0.58 -17.77 -2.81
C PRO A 146 0.53 -19.28 -2.60
N LEU A 147 -0.42 -19.77 -1.80
CA LEU A 147 -0.57 -21.20 -1.50
C LEU A 147 -1.95 -21.68 -1.90
N ILE A 148 -2.00 -22.94 -2.35
CA ILE A 148 -3.26 -23.66 -2.53
C ILE A 148 -3.91 -23.94 -1.17
N GLU A 149 -5.15 -24.44 -1.18
CA GLU A 149 -5.84 -24.88 0.04
C GLU A 149 -5.01 -25.87 0.85
N PRO A 150 -5.07 -25.82 2.20
CA PRO A 150 -4.21 -26.64 3.07
C PRO A 150 -4.51 -28.15 3.00
N GLU A 151 -5.76 -28.55 2.75
CA GLU A 151 -6.15 -29.96 2.75
C GLU A 151 -5.49 -30.77 1.61
N PRO A 152 -5.43 -30.30 0.35
CA PRO A 152 -4.65 -30.96 -0.70
C PRO A 152 -3.18 -31.14 -0.34
N ILE A 153 -2.54 -30.19 0.35
CA ILE A 153 -1.14 -30.27 0.78
C ILE A 153 -0.99 -31.42 1.78
N LEU A 154 -1.84 -31.46 2.81
CA LEU A 154 -1.81 -32.53 3.80
C LEU A 154 -2.18 -33.89 3.23
N ALA A 155 -3.07 -33.95 2.22
CA ALA A 155 -3.41 -35.19 1.53
C ALA A 155 -2.22 -35.73 0.74
N GLU A 156 -1.49 -34.88 0.03
CA GLU A 156 -0.26 -35.26 -0.68
C GLU A 156 0.80 -35.80 0.27
N LEU A 157 1.04 -35.12 1.39
CA LEU A 157 2.01 -35.57 2.39
C LEU A 157 1.61 -36.92 3.01
N ARG A 158 0.32 -37.18 3.26
CA ARG A 158 -0.17 -38.50 3.73
C ARG A 158 0.06 -39.59 2.68
N LEU A 159 -0.09 -39.26 1.38
CA LEU A 159 0.17 -40.17 0.28
C LEU A 159 1.66 -40.52 0.21
N LEU A 160 2.54 -39.51 0.22
CA LEU A 160 3.99 -39.69 0.16
C LEU A 160 4.56 -40.48 1.36
N THR A 161 3.96 -40.33 2.54
CA THR A 161 4.38 -41.02 3.76
C THR A 161 3.65 -42.34 3.98
N SER A 162 2.77 -42.74 3.03
CA SER A 162 2.01 -43.99 3.15
C SER A 162 2.92 -45.22 3.21
N GLY A 163 2.67 -46.09 4.16
CA GLY A 163 3.43 -47.33 4.33
C GLY A 163 4.80 -47.19 5.00
N LEU A 164 5.25 -45.97 5.31
CA LEU A 164 6.49 -45.77 6.07
C LEU A 164 6.34 -46.25 7.52
N THR A 165 7.42 -46.82 8.07
CA THR A 165 7.39 -47.48 9.38
C THR A 165 8.20 -46.77 10.45
N THR A 166 9.05 -45.81 10.09
CA THR A 166 9.91 -45.09 11.05
C THR A 166 9.68 -43.59 11.01
N ALA A 167 9.82 -42.92 12.14
CA ALA A 167 9.75 -41.47 12.25
C ALA A 167 10.79 -40.76 11.36
N ASP A 168 11.99 -41.34 11.25
CA ASP A 168 13.05 -40.81 10.40
C ASP A 168 12.66 -40.79 8.94
N ALA A 169 12.14 -41.89 8.43
CA ALA A 169 11.72 -41.95 7.02
C ALA A 169 10.61 -40.94 6.70
N VAL A 170 9.62 -40.81 7.59
CA VAL A 170 8.53 -39.84 7.45
C VAL A 170 9.07 -38.41 7.48
N ALA A 171 9.93 -38.07 8.46
CA ALA A 171 10.50 -36.77 8.58
C ALA A 171 11.35 -36.37 7.36
N THR A 172 12.18 -37.29 6.87
CA THR A 172 13.00 -37.08 5.68
C THR A 172 12.15 -36.83 4.47
N VAL A 173 11.12 -37.64 4.18
CA VAL A 173 10.25 -37.48 3.03
C VAL A 173 9.52 -36.12 3.08
N ILE A 174 9.05 -35.70 4.24
CA ILE A 174 8.38 -34.37 4.40
C ILE A 174 9.38 -33.24 4.19
N SER A 175 10.57 -33.31 4.83
CA SER A 175 11.60 -32.28 4.66
C SER A 175 12.04 -32.18 3.20
N ASP A 176 12.36 -33.29 2.54
CA ASP A 176 12.78 -33.32 1.15
C ASP A 176 11.72 -32.76 0.22
N TRP A 177 10.43 -33.00 0.50
CA TRP A 177 9.33 -32.45 -0.29
C TRP A 177 9.20 -30.94 -0.16
N PHE A 178 9.35 -30.39 1.06
CA PHE A 178 9.34 -28.93 1.27
C PHE A 178 10.60 -28.26 0.74
N ASP A 179 11.77 -28.95 0.74
CA ASP A 179 13.05 -28.41 0.29
C ASP A 179 13.32 -28.63 -1.19
N ALA A 180 12.50 -29.43 -1.86
CA ALA A 180 12.66 -29.74 -3.26
C ALA A 180 12.81 -28.48 -4.11
N ALA A 181 13.79 -28.51 -5.03
CA ALA A 181 14.00 -27.44 -5.97
C ALA A 181 12.83 -27.32 -6.96
N PRO A 182 12.62 -26.16 -7.57
CA PRO A 182 11.61 -25.99 -8.64
C PRO A 182 11.81 -27.02 -9.76
N GLY A 183 10.74 -27.68 -10.18
CA GLY A 183 10.74 -28.74 -11.18
C GLY A 183 10.98 -30.15 -10.61
N ALA A 184 11.20 -30.33 -9.31
CA ALA A 184 11.40 -31.60 -8.66
C ALA A 184 10.11 -32.20 -8.06
N GLY A 185 8.94 -31.57 -8.23
CA GLY A 185 7.65 -32.08 -7.81
C GLY A 185 7.34 -31.90 -6.32
N GLY A 186 8.05 -31.01 -5.62
CA GLY A 186 7.84 -30.71 -4.20
C GLY A 186 6.88 -29.53 -3.95
N PHE A 187 7.02 -28.91 -2.78
CA PHE A 187 6.18 -27.81 -2.31
C PHE A 187 6.10 -26.65 -3.31
N LEU A 188 7.24 -26.27 -3.90
CA LEU A 188 7.32 -25.15 -4.84
C LEU A 188 6.55 -25.38 -6.13
N ASP A 189 6.39 -26.64 -6.55
CA ASP A 189 5.66 -27.01 -7.77
C ASP A 189 4.19 -27.33 -7.49
N PHE A 190 3.93 -27.98 -6.36
CA PHE A 190 2.59 -28.47 -6.03
C PHE A 190 1.74 -27.42 -5.31
N ALA A 191 2.29 -26.77 -4.29
CA ALA A 191 1.54 -25.92 -3.36
C ALA A 191 1.72 -24.42 -3.60
N TYR A 192 2.90 -23.99 -4.04
CA TYR A 192 3.20 -22.57 -4.22
C TYR A 192 2.77 -22.07 -5.60
N ARG A 193 2.11 -20.91 -5.64
CA ARG A 193 1.59 -20.27 -6.87
C ARG A 193 2.22 -18.91 -7.15
N GLY A 194 3.06 -18.44 -6.24
CA GLY A 194 3.77 -17.16 -6.38
C GLY A 194 4.99 -17.27 -7.30
N THR A 195 5.79 -16.20 -7.33
CA THR A 195 7.04 -16.15 -8.09
C THR A 195 8.23 -16.44 -7.19
N ILE A 196 9.14 -17.30 -7.69
CA ILE A 196 10.40 -17.64 -7.03
C ILE A 196 11.45 -16.62 -7.51
N ASP A 197 12.31 -16.15 -6.60
CA ASP A 197 13.45 -15.24 -6.85
C ASP A 197 13.08 -13.91 -7.56
N ARG A 198 11.82 -13.53 -7.52
CA ARG A 198 11.35 -12.25 -8.04
C ARG A 198 10.61 -11.49 -6.96
N PRO A 199 11.32 -10.73 -6.11
CA PRO A 199 10.70 -9.91 -5.10
C PRO A 199 9.87 -8.79 -5.74
N ARG A 200 8.77 -8.43 -5.09
CA ARG A 200 8.04 -7.22 -5.44
C ARG A 200 8.90 -6.01 -5.12
N GLN A 201 9.04 -5.10 -6.08
CA GLN A 201 9.78 -3.87 -5.91
C GLN A 201 8.83 -2.67 -5.90
N VAL A 202 9.07 -1.73 -4.99
CA VAL A 202 8.34 -0.47 -4.88
C VAL A 202 9.33 0.67 -4.97
N GLN A 203 9.16 1.55 -5.97
CA GLN A 203 9.98 2.75 -6.13
C GLN A 203 9.56 3.79 -5.08
N ILE A 204 10.50 4.25 -4.27
CA ILE A 204 10.27 5.18 -3.15
C ILE A 204 11.01 6.51 -3.29
N SER A 205 11.93 6.61 -4.24
CA SER A 205 12.60 7.83 -4.69
C SER A 205 13.13 7.62 -6.10
N GLU A 206 13.68 8.68 -6.71
CA GLU A 206 14.26 8.61 -8.06
C GLU A 206 15.31 7.49 -8.19
N ASP A 207 16.15 7.33 -7.18
CA ASP A 207 17.30 6.43 -7.21
C ASP A 207 17.13 5.18 -6.33
N ARG A 208 15.97 4.99 -5.66
CA ARG A 208 15.82 3.94 -4.65
C ARG A 208 14.50 3.20 -4.76
N SER A 209 14.60 1.87 -4.71
CA SER A 209 13.47 0.96 -4.59
C SER A 209 13.62 0.06 -3.37
N ILE A 210 12.50 -0.36 -2.80
CA ILE A 210 12.43 -1.37 -1.74
C ILE A 210 11.96 -2.67 -2.37
N ALA A 211 12.68 -3.77 -2.04
CA ALA A 211 12.35 -5.12 -2.49
C ALA A 211 11.78 -5.95 -1.34
N PHE A 212 10.56 -6.45 -1.50
CA PHE A 212 9.91 -7.38 -0.57
C PHE A 212 10.29 -8.81 -0.96
N ALA A 213 11.36 -9.33 -0.35
CA ALA A 213 11.89 -10.65 -0.66
C ALA A 213 11.19 -11.79 0.11
N THR A 214 10.50 -11.48 1.21
CA THR A 214 9.77 -12.46 2.01
C THR A 214 8.56 -13.00 1.22
N SER A 215 8.51 -14.31 1.06
CA SER A 215 7.42 -15.01 0.35
C SER A 215 7.14 -16.34 1.03
N ALA A 216 6.03 -16.99 0.68
CA ALA A 216 5.74 -18.35 1.18
C ALA A 216 6.74 -19.40 0.67
N ALA A 217 7.56 -19.07 -0.34
CA ALA A 217 8.67 -19.88 -0.82
C ALA A 217 9.97 -19.71 -0.01
N THR A 218 10.04 -18.72 0.89
CA THR A 218 11.23 -18.48 1.74
C THR A 218 11.55 -19.71 2.56
N PRO A 219 12.81 -20.20 2.64
CA PRO A 219 13.16 -21.45 3.32
C PRO A 219 12.59 -21.56 4.73
N VAL A 220 12.77 -20.53 5.56
CA VAL A 220 12.28 -20.53 6.94
C VAL A 220 10.74 -20.71 7.04
N ILE A 221 9.98 -20.22 6.07
CA ILE A 221 8.52 -20.41 6.01
C ILE A 221 8.19 -21.85 5.61
N ARG A 222 8.94 -22.43 4.66
CA ARG A 222 8.80 -23.84 4.26
C ARG A 222 9.15 -24.79 5.42
N ASP A 223 10.21 -24.50 6.17
CA ASP A 223 10.62 -25.25 7.35
C ASP A 223 9.56 -25.20 8.45
N LEU A 224 8.92 -24.04 8.64
CA LEU A 224 7.78 -23.91 9.56
C LEU A 224 6.62 -24.80 9.13
N LEU A 225 6.22 -24.72 7.86
CA LEU A 225 5.12 -25.54 7.32
C LEU A 225 5.46 -27.03 7.40
N ALA A 226 6.70 -27.43 7.10
CA ALA A 226 7.17 -28.81 7.24
C ALA A 226 7.08 -29.29 8.70
N SER A 227 7.51 -28.44 9.65
CA SER A 227 7.43 -28.76 11.08
C SER A 227 6.00 -28.97 11.56
N LEU A 228 5.07 -28.10 11.14
CA LEU A 228 3.64 -28.22 11.45
C LEU A 228 3.02 -29.45 10.78
N ALA A 229 3.36 -29.72 9.52
CA ALA A 229 2.87 -30.88 8.76
C ALA A 229 3.32 -32.18 9.34
N LEU A 230 4.57 -32.27 9.85
CA LEU A 230 5.12 -33.47 10.48
C LEU A 230 4.28 -33.95 11.66
N ALA A 231 3.86 -33.04 12.54
CA ALA A 231 2.96 -33.40 13.64
C ALA A 231 1.53 -33.68 13.12
N ALA A 232 1.04 -32.92 12.09
CA ALA A 232 -0.30 -33.08 11.55
C ALA A 232 -0.53 -34.45 10.87
N VAL A 233 0.51 -35.09 10.33
CA VAL A 233 0.42 -36.41 9.72
C VAL A 233 0.67 -37.57 10.71
N ALA A 234 1.09 -37.28 11.93
CA ALA A 234 1.48 -38.33 12.92
C ALA A 234 0.36 -39.31 13.25
N ASP A 235 -0.91 -38.91 13.12
CA ASP A 235 -2.08 -39.79 13.31
C ASP A 235 -2.68 -40.33 12.01
N SER A 236 -1.95 -40.24 10.89
CA SER A 236 -2.47 -40.71 9.61
C SER A 236 -2.67 -42.22 9.61
N ALA A 237 -3.85 -42.68 9.19
CA ALA A 237 -4.14 -44.10 8.98
C ALA A 237 -3.27 -44.72 7.87
N ALA A 238 -2.68 -43.91 6.98
CA ALA A 238 -1.78 -44.39 5.94
C ALA A 238 -0.40 -44.77 6.47
N LEU A 239 -0.01 -44.31 7.66
CA LEU A 239 1.26 -44.69 8.30
C LEU A 239 1.21 -46.10 8.84
N ALA A 240 2.17 -46.93 8.44
CA ALA A 240 2.41 -48.22 9.06
C ALA A 240 3.29 -48.13 10.33
N THR A 241 3.54 -46.90 10.79
CA THR A 241 4.45 -46.56 11.90
C THR A 241 3.86 -46.97 13.26
N PRO A 242 4.58 -47.68 14.10
CA PRO A 242 4.16 -48.03 15.46
C PRO A 242 3.92 -46.79 16.35
N GLY A 243 3.19 -46.98 17.47
CA GLY A 243 2.85 -45.87 18.37
C GLY A 243 4.06 -45.13 18.94
N ALA A 244 5.16 -45.83 19.25
CA ALA A 244 6.41 -45.22 19.70
C ALA A 244 7.04 -44.31 18.62
N GLU A 245 7.01 -44.73 17.37
CA GLU A 245 7.51 -43.92 16.24
C GLU A 245 6.62 -42.72 15.95
N ARG A 246 5.28 -42.87 16.12
CA ARG A 246 4.36 -41.72 16.00
C ARG A 246 4.64 -40.67 17.09
N LEU A 247 4.95 -41.08 18.29
CA LEU A 247 5.41 -40.19 19.35
C LEU A 247 6.73 -39.47 18.95
N ALA A 248 7.67 -40.25 18.37
CA ALA A 248 8.91 -39.67 17.86
C ALA A 248 8.68 -38.61 16.77
N LEU A 249 7.65 -38.77 15.90
CA LEU A 249 7.24 -37.71 14.93
C LEU A 249 6.80 -36.42 15.64
N ILE A 250 6.00 -36.54 16.69
CA ILE A 250 5.56 -35.37 17.50
C ILE A 250 6.77 -34.66 18.13
N GLN A 251 7.72 -35.44 18.70
CA GLN A 251 8.94 -34.87 19.30
C GLN A 251 9.82 -34.19 18.25
N ARG A 252 10.03 -34.80 17.08
CA ARG A 252 10.78 -34.19 15.96
C ARG A 252 10.15 -32.90 15.45
N SER A 253 8.82 -32.89 15.35
CA SER A 253 8.11 -31.66 15.03
C SER A 253 8.40 -30.54 16.04
N SER A 254 8.36 -30.86 17.32
CA SER A 254 8.69 -29.90 18.37
C SER A 254 10.14 -29.39 18.29
N GLU A 255 11.11 -30.28 18.04
CA GLU A 255 12.51 -29.92 17.85
C GLU A 255 12.72 -29.05 16.62
N ALA A 256 12.05 -29.36 15.49
CA ALA A 256 12.08 -28.59 14.27
C ALA A 256 11.50 -27.19 14.49
N LEU A 257 10.41 -27.04 15.24
CA LEU A 257 9.84 -25.73 15.61
C LEU A 257 10.80 -24.89 16.47
N VAL A 258 11.58 -25.53 17.36
CA VAL A 258 12.64 -24.85 18.14
C VAL A 258 13.74 -24.35 17.22
N THR A 259 14.22 -25.19 16.32
CA THR A 259 15.29 -24.85 15.37
C THR A 259 14.90 -23.70 14.43
N ASN A 260 13.64 -23.71 13.98
CA ASN A 260 13.12 -22.70 13.05
C ASN A 260 12.85 -21.33 13.72
N GLU A 261 12.70 -21.27 15.05
CA GLU A 261 12.37 -20.02 15.75
C GLU A 261 13.37 -18.90 15.46
N ALA A 262 14.67 -19.18 15.44
CA ALA A 262 15.72 -18.20 15.15
C ALA A 262 15.58 -17.65 13.71
N GLY A 263 15.33 -18.52 12.75
CA GLY A 263 15.13 -18.12 11.37
C GLY A 263 13.89 -17.22 11.17
N LEU A 264 12.80 -17.50 11.89
CA LEU A 264 11.60 -16.63 11.89
C LEU A 264 11.90 -15.24 12.48
N VAL A 265 12.69 -15.18 13.56
CA VAL A 265 13.11 -13.89 14.14
C VAL A 265 13.99 -13.12 13.18
N ASP A 266 14.90 -13.77 12.48
CA ASP A 266 15.75 -13.14 11.46
C ASP A 266 14.89 -12.61 10.28
N GLU A 267 13.89 -13.37 9.84
CA GLU A 267 12.96 -12.92 8.78
C GLU A 267 12.12 -11.72 9.23
N MET A 268 11.60 -11.75 10.46
CA MET A 268 10.93 -10.60 11.08
C MET A 268 11.86 -9.39 11.15
N GLY A 269 13.15 -9.58 11.46
CA GLY A 269 14.16 -8.53 11.45
C GLY A 269 14.36 -7.90 10.07
N ARG A 270 14.34 -8.71 8.99
CA ARG A 270 14.42 -8.21 7.61
C ARG A 270 13.21 -7.38 7.24
N VAL A 271 12.01 -7.85 7.57
CA VAL A 271 10.77 -7.11 7.31
C VAL A 271 10.73 -5.82 8.15
N GLY A 272 11.14 -5.87 9.42
CA GLY A 272 11.24 -4.69 10.28
C GLY A 272 12.24 -3.64 9.76
N LEU A 273 13.34 -4.07 9.13
CA LEU A 273 14.24 -3.16 8.44
C LEU A 273 13.56 -2.45 7.24
N LEU A 274 12.76 -3.18 6.46
CA LEU A 274 11.99 -2.58 5.35
C LEU A 274 10.99 -1.56 5.86
N GLU A 275 10.30 -1.86 6.96
CA GLU A 275 9.37 -0.93 7.61
C GLU A 275 10.09 0.36 8.09
N ALA A 276 11.24 0.22 8.74
CA ALA A 276 12.04 1.36 9.16
C ALA A 276 12.57 2.20 7.98
N LEU A 277 12.97 1.56 6.88
CA LEU A 277 13.41 2.24 5.67
C LEU A 277 12.26 2.99 5.00
N THR A 278 11.07 2.39 4.88
CA THR A 278 9.89 3.07 4.31
C THR A 278 9.49 4.29 5.14
N ALA A 279 9.48 4.19 6.47
CA ALA A 279 9.19 5.31 7.35
C ALA A 279 10.22 6.46 7.20
N ARG A 280 11.50 6.12 7.12
CA ARG A 280 12.57 7.09 6.90
C ARG A 280 12.41 7.82 5.58
N PHE A 281 12.25 7.10 4.47
CA PHE A 281 12.06 7.71 3.15
C PHE A 281 10.76 8.49 3.04
N GLY A 282 9.70 8.04 3.70
CA GLY A 282 8.46 8.81 3.83
C GLY A 282 8.70 10.19 4.45
N SER A 283 9.52 10.25 5.51
CA SER A 283 9.90 11.51 6.16
C SER A 283 10.81 12.38 5.28
N GLU A 284 11.79 11.78 4.58
CA GLU A 284 12.66 12.49 3.63
C GLU A 284 11.85 13.10 2.48
N ASN A 285 10.93 12.33 1.89
CA ASN A 285 10.03 12.81 0.82
C ASN A 285 9.07 13.91 1.29
N ALA A 286 8.54 13.81 2.52
CA ALA A 286 7.67 14.84 3.10
C ALA A 286 8.42 16.17 3.28
N ASN A 287 9.65 16.12 3.77
CA ASN A 287 10.51 17.31 3.91
C ASN A 287 10.83 17.92 2.55
N ALA A 288 11.21 17.09 1.56
CA ALA A 288 11.49 17.55 0.20
C ALA A 288 10.24 18.20 -0.43
N LEU A 289 9.07 17.57 -0.29
CA LEU A 289 7.80 18.10 -0.78
C LEU A 289 7.48 19.47 -0.15
N SER A 290 7.67 19.63 1.16
CA SER A 290 7.48 20.90 1.84
C SER A 290 8.36 22.01 1.28
N VAL A 291 9.67 21.72 1.07
CA VAL A 291 10.60 22.69 0.48
C VAL A 291 10.18 23.11 -0.93
N VAL A 292 9.79 22.15 -1.77
CA VAL A 292 9.35 22.43 -3.15
C VAL A 292 8.04 23.23 -3.16
N GLN A 293 7.10 22.90 -2.26
CA GLN A 293 5.84 23.65 -2.10
C GLN A 293 6.06 25.10 -1.67
N VAL A 294 6.99 25.34 -0.72
CA VAL A 294 7.39 26.69 -0.33
C VAL A 294 8.02 27.46 -1.50
N GLY A 295 8.92 26.79 -2.26
CA GLY A 295 9.51 27.38 -3.46
C GLY A 295 8.46 27.75 -4.51
N ARG A 296 7.49 26.85 -4.78
CA ARG A 296 6.36 27.12 -5.66
C ARG A 296 5.49 28.27 -5.15
N ALA A 297 5.17 28.28 -3.85
CA ALA A 297 4.38 29.35 -3.25
C ALA A 297 5.03 30.73 -3.46
N GLY A 298 6.35 30.83 -3.27
CA GLY A 298 7.09 32.07 -3.53
C GLY A 298 6.95 32.62 -4.96
N LEU A 299 6.68 31.75 -5.94
CA LEU A 299 6.48 32.16 -7.34
C LEU A 299 5.04 32.59 -7.64
N VAL A 300 4.03 31.99 -7.00
CA VAL A 300 2.63 32.13 -7.37
C VAL A 300 1.76 32.82 -6.34
N THR A 301 2.29 33.17 -5.16
CA THR A 301 1.52 33.86 -4.12
C THR A 301 1.16 35.26 -4.57
N ALA A 302 -0.12 35.64 -4.51
CA ALA A 302 -0.59 37.00 -4.73
C ALA A 302 -0.15 37.89 -3.56
N ASP A 303 0.24 39.14 -3.83
CA ASP A 303 0.48 40.15 -2.78
C ASP A 303 -0.88 40.61 -2.23
N PRO A 304 -1.18 40.37 -0.94
CA PRO A 304 -2.49 40.73 -0.38
C PRO A 304 -2.77 42.23 -0.43
N PHE A 305 -1.73 43.07 -0.29
CA PHE A 305 -1.89 44.51 -0.32
C PHE A 305 -2.18 45.03 -1.72
N GLU A 306 -1.44 44.55 -2.74
CA GLU A 306 -1.63 44.89 -4.15
C GLU A 306 -3.01 44.39 -4.59
N THR A 307 -3.38 43.15 -4.28
CA THR A 307 -4.68 42.56 -4.65
C THR A 307 -5.85 43.31 -4.01
N SER A 308 -5.74 43.66 -2.71
CA SER A 308 -6.77 44.43 -1.98
C SER A 308 -6.93 45.84 -2.58
N THR A 309 -5.83 46.50 -2.91
CA THR A 309 -5.86 47.86 -3.55
C THR A 309 -6.50 47.79 -4.90
N ALA A 310 -6.14 46.84 -5.75
CA ALA A 310 -6.73 46.65 -7.08
C ALA A 310 -8.22 46.26 -6.98
N LEU A 311 -8.62 45.48 -5.99
CA LEU A 311 -10.02 45.12 -5.74
C LEU A 311 -10.84 46.36 -5.45
N HIS A 312 -10.39 47.20 -4.51
CA HIS A 312 -11.08 48.46 -4.14
C HIS A 312 -11.16 49.44 -5.30
N GLU A 313 -10.13 49.53 -6.14
CA GLU A 313 -10.15 50.35 -7.35
C GLU A 313 -11.23 49.88 -8.35
N VAL A 314 -11.33 48.54 -8.58
CA VAL A 314 -12.33 47.96 -9.47
C VAL A 314 -13.76 48.17 -8.94
N GLU A 315 -13.96 48.02 -7.63
CA GLU A 315 -15.24 48.31 -6.98
C GLU A 315 -15.66 49.77 -7.19
N THR A 316 -14.76 50.72 -6.97
CA THR A 316 -15.00 52.15 -7.18
C THR A 316 -15.32 52.47 -8.65
N GLN A 317 -14.61 51.84 -9.59
CA GLN A 317 -14.88 51.97 -11.03
C GLN A 317 -16.27 51.41 -11.40
N LEU A 318 -16.68 50.30 -10.85
CA LEU A 318 -18.02 49.72 -11.05
C LEU A 318 -19.12 50.62 -10.50
N GLU A 319 -18.97 51.16 -9.30
CA GLU A 319 -19.92 52.14 -8.73
C GLU A 319 -20.07 53.37 -9.59
N THR A 320 -18.95 53.91 -10.12
CA THR A 320 -18.93 55.05 -11.02
C THR A 320 -19.68 54.72 -12.33
N LEU A 321 -19.43 53.54 -12.93
CA LEU A 321 -20.12 53.11 -14.13
C LEU A 321 -21.63 52.92 -13.91
N TYR A 322 -22.04 52.34 -12.77
CA TYR A 322 -23.46 52.21 -12.45
C TYR A 322 -24.13 53.56 -12.25
N THR A 323 -23.45 54.51 -11.60
CA THR A 323 -23.95 55.88 -11.41
C THR A 323 -24.10 56.61 -12.76
N LEU A 324 -23.09 56.49 -13.64
CA LEU A 324 -23.15 57.07 -15.00
C LEU A 324 -24.27 56.43 -15.83
N THR A 325 -24.41 55.09 -15.77
CA THR A 325 -25.47 54.39 -16.52
C THR A 325 -26.85 54.83 -16.01
N ALA A 326 -27.05 54.96 -14.71
CA ALA A 326 -28.29 55.44 -14.10
C ALA A 326 -28.62 56.90 -14.51
N ARG A 327 -27.61 57.81 -14.54
CA ARG A 327 -27.79 59.19 -14.98
C ARG A 327 -28.18 59.27 -16.46
N LEU A 328 -27.49 58.51 -17.32
CA LEU A 328 -27.81 58.46 -18.77
C LEU A 328 -29.20 57.88 -19.01
N SER A 329 -29.62 56.88 -18.27
CA SER A 329 -30.98 56.34 -18.39
C SER A 329 -32.07 57.34 -17.95
N ARG A 330 -31.83 58.18 -16.93
CA ARG A 330 -32.75 59.24 -16.49
C ARG A 330 -32.82 60.38 -17.52
N LEU A 331 -31.75 60.79 -18.14
CA LEU A 331 -31.74 61.81 -19.18
C LEU A 331 -32.56 61.38 -20.40
N LYS A 332 -32.43 60.12 -20.83
CA LYS A 332 -33.24 59.57 -21.92
C LYS A 332 -34.74 59.52 -21.62
N LEU A 333 -35.11 59.23 -20.35
CA LEU A 333 -36.51 59.22 -19.94
C LEU A 333 -37.13 60.61 -19.95
N VAL A 334 -36.35 61.67 -19.57
CA VAL A 334 -36.81 63.07 -19.61
C VAL A 334 -37.00 63.58 -21.05
N ASP A 335 -36.11 63.19 -21.99
CA ASP A 335 -36.23 63.53 -23.42
C ASP A 335 -37.40 62.78 -24.08
N TYR A 336 -37.84 61.65 -23.59
CA TYR A 336 -38.99 60.90 -24.13
C TYR A 336 -40.35 61.42 -23.63
N LEU A 337 -40.38 62.08 -22.47
CA LEU A 337 -41.59 62.62 -21.83
C LEU A 337 -41.85 64.09 -22.20
N ARG A 338 -41.04 64.73 -23.05
CA ARG A 338 -41.19 66.01 -23.65
C ARG A 338 -41.60 65.89 -25.17
#